data_d59e3804aab97464ebff9d2d48518ec2
#
_entry.id   d59e3804aab97464ebff9d2d48518ec2
#
_cell.length_a   1.000
_cell.length_b   1.000
_cell.length_c   1.000
_cell.angle_alpha   90.00
_cell.angle_beta   90.00
_cell.angle_gamma   90.00
#
_symmetry.space_group_name_H-M   'P 1'
#
loop_
_entity.id
_entity.type
_entity.pdbx_description
1 polymer ?
#
loop_
_entity_poly.entity_id
_entity_poly.type
_entity_poly.pdbx_seq_one_letter_code
_entity_poly.pdbx_strand_id
1 'polypeptide(L)' 'MYFNERTIERGLDYFVTGRVLETRVEGALVIGVVSGTRASPYTVVLDTDRIERSVCTCPVKRACKHLVALVLAVADYGE' A
#
# COMPACT_ATOMS: atom_id res chain seq x y z
N MET A 1 -14.56 6.76 -6.19
CA MET A 1 -13.29 6.62 -5.45
C MET A 1 -12.61 5.33 -5.88
N TYR A 2 -11.29 5.35 -6.00
CA TYR A 2 -10.51 4.21 -6.48
C TYR A 2 -10.62 3.00 -5.54
N PHE A 3 -10.60 3.25 -4.23
CA PHE A 3 -10.77 2.20 -3.23
C PHE A 3 -12.19 2.22 -2.68
N ASN A 4 -12.75 1.04 -2.39
CA ASN A 4 -14.02 0.99 -1.69
C ASN A 4 -13.80 1.16 -0.18
N GLU A 5 -14.86 1.46 0.54
CA GLU A 5 -14.80 1.75 1.97
C GLU A 5 -14.19 0.62 2.79
N ARG A 6 -14.57 -0.62 2.49
CA ARG A 6 -14.06 -1.79 3.20
C ARG A 6 -12.55 -1.95 3.02
N THR A 7 -12.07 -1.70 1.80
CA THR A 7 -10.63 -1.77 1.50
C THR A 7 -9.88 -0.70 2.27
N ILE A 8 -10.44 0.50 2.35
CA ILE A 8 -9.83 1.60 3.11
C ILE A 8 -9.74 1.23 4.59
N GLU A 9 -10.79 0.69 5.18
CA GLU A 9 -10.78 0.27 6.59
C GLU A 9 -9.73 -0.79 6.85
N ARG A 10 -9.62 -1.78 5.97
CA ARG A 10 -8.62 -2.84 6.12
C ARG A 10 -7.20 -2.31 5.95
N GLY A 11 -7.00 -1.38 5.02
CA GLY A 11 -5.70 -0.74 4.83
C GLY A 11 -5.28 0.07 6.05
N LEU A 12 -6.22 0.79 6.64
CA LEU A 12 -5.96 1.53 7.86
C LEU A 12 -5.53 0.58 8.98
N ASP A 13 -6.21 -0.54 9.14
CA ASP A 13 -5.86 -1.54 10.14
C ASP A 13 -4.44 -2.08 9.92
N TYR A 14 -4.09 -2.36 8.66
CA TYR A 14 -2.75 -2.80 8.32
C TYR A 14 -1.69 -1.75 8.65
N PHE A 15 -2.00 -0.48 8.37
CA PHE A 15 -1.07 0.61 8.65
C PHE A 15 -0.86 0.76 10.17
N VAL A 16 -1.94 0.81 10.96
CA VAL A 16 -1.82 1.04 12.40
C VAL A 16 -1.22 -0.15 13.14
N THR A 17 -1.30 -1.35 12.59
CA THR A 17 -0.69 -2.54 13.20
C THR A 17 0.75 -2.77 12.75
N GLY A 18 1.34 -1.82 12.03
CA GLY A 18 2.75 -1.87 11.68
C GLY A 18 3.10 -2.85 10.56
N ARG A 19 2.17 -3.12 9.65
CA ARG A 19 2.40 -4.08 8.58
C ARG A 19 3.15 -3.52 7.38
N VAL A 20 3.31 -2.20 7.31
CA VAL A 20 4.17 -1.58 6.29
C VAL A 20 5.61 -1.64 6.80
N LEU A 21 6.40 -2.56 6.26
CA LEU A 21 7.72 -2.89 6.79
C LEU A 21 8.82 -1.99 6.24
N GLU A 22 8.73 -1.62 4.98
CA GLU A 22 9.73 -0.78 4.32
C GLU A 22 9.06 0.08 3.26
N THR A 23 9.64 1.26 3.03
CA THR A 23 9.23 2.14 1.93
C THR A 23 10.48 2.71 1.27
N ARG A 24 10.42 2.86 -0.05
CA ARG A 24 11.49 3.46 -0.84
C ARG A 24 10.87 4.32 -1.93
N VAL A 25 11.40 5.53 -2.10
CA VAL A 25 10.91 6.48 -3.10
C VAL A 25 11.85 6.48 -4.29
N GLU A 26 11.29 6.30 -5.50
CA GLU A 26 12.05 6.38 -6.75
C GLU A 26 11.25 7.22 -7.74
N GLY A 27 11.59 8.51 -7.83
CA GLY A 27 10.84 9.44 -8.67
C GLY A 27 9.40 9.55 -8.20
N ALA A 28 8.46 9.31 -9.12
CA ALA A 28 7.02 9.33 -8.80
C ALA A 28 6.52 8.01 -8.20
N LEU A 29 7.40 7.01 -8.04
CA LEU A 29 7.02 5.71 -7.51
C LEU A 29 7.45 5.57 -6.06
N VAL A 30 6.59 4.96 -5.27
CA VAL A 30 6.94 4.53 -3.91
C VAL A 30 6.81 3.01 -3.87
N ILE A 31 7.90 2.34 -3.53
CA ILE A 31 7.92 0.89 -3.44
C ILE A 31 7.85 0.51 -1.96
N GLY A 32 6.84 -0.26 -1.61
CA GLY A 32 6.62 -0.68 -0.23
C GLY A 32 6.62 -2.18 -0.08
N VAL A 33 7.03 -2.63 1.10
CA VAL A 33 6.94 -4.03 1.49
C VAL A 33 5.92 -4.11 2.61
N VAL A 34 4.84 -4.84 2.38
CA VAL A 34 3.70 -4.90 3.31
C VAL A 34 3.44 -6.35 3.71
N SER A 35 3.47 -6.59 5.02
CA SER A 35 3.17 -7.91 5.58
C SER A 35 1.68 -8.19 5.46
N GLY A 36 1.34 -9.34 4.89
CA GLY A 36 -0.04 -9.81 4.82
C GLY A 36 -0.24 -11.05 5.68
N THR A 37 -1.16 -11.91 5.25
CA THR A 37 -1.43 -13.17 5.95
C THR A 37 -0.51 -14.30 5.51
N ARG A 38 0.27 -14.09 4.45
CA ARG A 38 1.23 -15.05 3.95
C ARG A 38 2.55 -14.94 4.71
N ALA A 39 3.36 -16.00 4.64
CA ALA A 39 4.70 -16.00 5.25
C ALA A 39 5.61 -14.94 4.62
N SER A 40 5.53 -14.76 3.30
CA SER A 40 6.32 -13.74 2.60
C SER A 40 5.50 -12.46 2.44
N PRO A 41 6.10 -11.29 2.66
CA PRO A 41 5.38 -10.03 2.47
C PRO A 41 5.12 -9.76 0.99
N TYR A 42 4.20 -8.84 0.73
CA TYR A 42 3.88 -8.39 -0.61
C TYR A 42 4.71 -7.16 -0.97
N THR A 43 5.03 -7.03 -2.25
CA THR A 43 5.65 -5.82 -2.78
C THR A 43 4.57 -4.97 -3.42
N VAL A 44 4.51 -3.71 -3.04
CA VAL A 44 3.52 -2.75 -3.53
C VAL A 44 4.27 -1.62 -4.23
N VAL A 45 3.84 -1.29 -5.43
CA VAL A 45 4.37 -0.14 -6.15
C VAL A 45 3.25 0.89 -6.29
N LEU A 46 3.41 2.01 -5.59
CA LEU A 46 2.47 3.12 -5.62
C LEU A 46 2.95 4.14 -6.66
N ASP A 47 2.11 4.43 -7.65
CA ASP A 47 2.36 5.50 -8.61
C ASP A 47 1.67 6.76 -8.09
N THR A 48 2.47 7.74 -7.64
CA THR A 48 1.93 8.96 -7.04
C THR A 48 1.31 9.92 -8.05
N ASP A 49 1.64 9.76 -9.33
CA ASP A 49 1.01 10.56 -10.38
C ASP A 49 -0.31 9.96 -10.85
N ARG A 50 -0.38 8.62 -10.90
CA ARG A 50 -1.57 7.91 -11.34
C ARG A 50 -1.80 6.68 -10.48
N ILE A 51 -2.63 6.83 -9.49
CA ILE A 51 -2.89 5.75 -8.53
C ILE A 51 -3.43 4.49 -9.20
N GLU A 52 -4.14 4.62 -10.31
CA GLU A 52 -4.68 3.48 -11.03
C GLU A 52 -3.61 2.62 -11.70
N ARG A 53 -2.36 3.09 -11.77
CA ARG A 53 -1.23 2.32 -12.27
C ARG A 53 -0.49 1.58 -11.16
N SER A 54 -0.88 1.80 -9.93
CA SER A 54 -0.26 1.13 -8.79
C SER A 54 -0.58 -0.35 -8.80
N VAL A 55 0.37 -1.17 -8.37
CA VAL A 55 0.24 -2.63 -8.39
C VAL A 55 0.73 -3.23 -7.09
N CYS A 56 0.26 -4.44 -6.81
CA CYS A 56 0.65 -5.21 -5.65
C CYS A 56 0.80 -6.67 -6.05
N THR A 57 1.71 -7.40 -5.43
CA THR A 57 1.92 -8.82 -5.72
C THR A 57 0.86 -9.73 -5.08
N CYS A 58 -0.10 -9.17 -4.35
CA CYS A 58 -1.18 -9.96 -3.75
C CYS A 58 -2.17 -10.45 -4.83
N PRO A 59 -3.05 -11.42 -4.51
CA PRO A 59 -4.03 -11.93 -5.49
C PRO A 59 -4.97 -10.88 -6.06
N VAL A 60 -5.27 -9.82 -5.30
CA VAL A 60 -6.14 -8.74 -5.77
C VAL A 60 -5.44 -7.86 -6.81
N LYS A 61 -4.13 -7.66 -6.65
CA LYS A 61 -3.22 -6.94 -7.55
C LYS A 61 -3.42 -5.43 -7.60
N ARG A 62 -4.65 -4.93 -7.60
CA ARG A 62 -4.94 -3.49 -7.71
C ARG A 62 -6.01 -3.10 -6.70
N ALA A 63 -5.99 -1.83 -6.29
CA ALA A 63 -6.96 -1.26 -5.36
C ALA A 63 -7.12 -2.13 -4.10
N CYS A 64 -6.02 -2.70 -3.61
CA CYS A 64 -6.04 -3.60 -2.47
C CYS A 64 -5.73 -2.89 -1.16
N LYS A 65 -5.99 -3.57 -0.06
CA LYS A 65 -5.71 -3.03 1.28
C LYS A 65 -4.22 -2.74 1.52
N HIS A 66 -3.33 -3.50 0.88
CA HIS A 66 -1.89 -3.28 1.03
C HIS A 66 -1.48 -1.94 0.42
N LEU A 67 -2.09 -1.58 -0.72
CA LEU A 67 -1.84 -0.30 -1.35
C LEU A 67 -2.36 0.84 -0.46
N VAL A 68 -3.53 0.69 0.12
CA VAL A 68 -4.07 1.68 1.06
C VAL A 68 -3.12 1.88 2.24
N ALA A 69 -2.61 0.78 2.81
CA ALA A 69 -1.67 0.87 3.92
C ALA A 69 -0.41 1.64 3.52
N LEU A 70 0.11 1.41 2.32
CA LEU A 70 1.28 2.13 1.83
C LEU A 70 0.98 3.61 1.63
N VAL A 71 -0.18 3.95 1.07
CA VAL A 71 -0.60 5.35 0.88
C VAL A 71 -0.63 6.07 2.23
N LEU A 72 -1.19 5.42 3.25
CA LEU A 72 -1.26 6.00 4.59
C LEU A 72 0.13 6.18 5.20
N ALA A 73 1.02 5.23 5.00
CA ALA A 73 2.38 5.32 5.50
C ALA A 73 3.13 6.49 4.83
N VAL A 74 2.95 6.68 3.54
CA VAL A 74 3.57 7.79 2.80
C VAL A 74 3.01 9.13 3.29
N ALA A 75 1.71 9.22 3.50
CA ALA A 75 1.08 10.44 4.00
C ALA A 75 1.59 10.79 5.40
N ASP A 76 1.77 9.77 6.25
CA ASP A 76 2.30 9.96 7.60
C ASP A 76 3.74 10.46 7.57
N TYR A 77 4.54 9.95 6.65
CA TYR A 77 5.95 10.33 6.49
C TYR A 77 6.10 11.74 5.91
N GLY A 78 5.13 12.19 5.16
CA GLY A 78 5.19 13.49 4.46
C GLY A 78 5.06 14.70 5.36
N GLU A 79 4.90 14.49 6.64
CA GLU A 79 4.81 15.57 7.62
C GLU A 79 6.24 16.14 7.91
#